data_aea2e4515e8a5141cac4b5b0f2a94a25
#
_entry.id   aea2e4515e8a5141cac4b5b0f2a94a25
#
_cell.length_a   1.000
_cell.length_b   1.000
_cell.length_c   1.000
_cell.angle_alpha   90.00
_cell.angle_beta   90.00
_cell.angle_gamma   90.00
#
_symmetry.space_group_name_H-M   'P 1'
#
loop_
_entity.id
_entity.type
_entity.pdbx_description
1 polymer ?
#
loop_
_entity_poly.entity_id
_entity_poly.type
_entity_poly.pdbx_seq_one_letter_code
_entity_poly.pdbx_strand_id
1 'polypeptide(L)'
;MIRSVIRGTGSALPERCVSNAEMAQMVDTSDEWIVERTGIRQRYIAGEGETTSTLATAAARAALEAAGMDASEIGLIVLATATPDHTFPATATQVQAALGCGGGIAFDVQAVCSGFLYALTTGDAMLRTGMAKKALVIGAETFSRILDWEDRTTCVLFGDGAGAVVLEAQDVAEDGPGIIASRLHAEGAHCDMLFVDGGPSTTGTVGKLRMKGREVFRHAVVNLADVLKEVLEDTGLSSADIDWVVPHQANARILDATARKLNLPAEKVVVTVDQHANTSAASVPLALDVAVRDGRIKPGDLVMFEAMGGGFTWGASLARM
;
A
#
# COMPACT_ATOMS: atom_id res chain seq x y z
N MET A 1 -14.02 23.52 4.98
CA MET A 1 -12.91 23.32 4.02
C MET A 1 -13.11 22.03 3.26
N ILE A 2 -12.65 21.95 2.00
CA ILE A 2 -12.77 20.69 1.23
C ILE A 2 -11.70 19.70 1.70
N ARG A 3 -12.14 18.50 2.10
CA ARG A 3 -11.29 17.34 2.40
C ARG A 3 -11.74 16.12 1.63
N SER A 4 -10.83 15.22 1.36
CA SER A 4 -11.12 13.89 0.80
C SER A 4 -11.42 12.93 1.96
N VAL A 5 -12.68 12.58 2.11
CA VAL A 5 -13.17 11.68 3.17
C VAL A 5 -13.10 10.24 2.68
N ILE A 6 -12.51 9.34 3.48
CA ILE A 6 -12.52 7.90 3.22
C ILE A 6 -13.92 7.37 3.53
N ARG A 7 -14.62 6.89 2.49
CA ARG A 7 -16.01 6.43 2.58
C ARG A 7 -16.17 4.93 2.68
N GLY A 8 -15.17 4.21 2.21
CA GLY A 8 -15.17 2.76 2.24
C GLY A 8 -13.79 2.20 1.93
N THR A 9 -13.54 1.01 2.46
CA THR A 9 -12.31 0.24 2.23
C THR A 9 -12.67 -1.11 1.65
N GLY A 10 -11.75 -1.71 0.90
CA GLY A 10 -11.92 -3.03 0.34
C GLY A 10 -10.59 -3.69 0.02
N SER A 11 -10.57 -5.00 0.05
CA SER A 11 -9.37 -5.78 -0.23
C SER A 11 -9.67 -7.02 -1.05
N ALA A 12 -8.64 -7.52 -1.72
CA ALA A 12 -8.67 -8.79 -2.43
C ALA A 12 -7.31 -9.48 -2.33
N LEU A 13 -7.34 -10.77 -2.07
CA LEU A 13 -6.17 -11.64 -2.02
C LEU A 13 -6.34 -12.73 -3.09
N PRO A 14 -5.25 -13.24 -3.69
CA PRO A 14 -5.30 -14.43 -4.51
C PRO A 14 -5.92 -15.61 -3.78
N GLU A 15 -6.44 -16.58 -4.54
CA GLU A 15 -7.02 -17.78 -3.96
C GLU A 15 -5.97 -18.67 -3.25
N ARG A 16 -4.74 -18.72 -3.82
CA ARG A 16 -3.67 -19.57 -3.32
C ARG A 16 -2.94 -18.95 -2.14
N CYS A 17 -3.18 -19.47 -0.94
CA CYS A 17 -2.38 -19.18 0.26
C CYS A 17 -1.22 -20.17 0.35
N VAL A 18 0.00 -19.66 0.55
CA VAL A 18 1.25 -20.43 0.62
C VAL A 18 1.86 -20.26 2.02
N SER A 19 2.00 -21.38 2.74
CA SER A 19 2.61 -21.41 4.06
C SER A 19 4.16 -21.41 3.99
N ASN A 20 4.82 -21.13 5.12
CA ASN A 20 6.27 -21.26 5.22
C ASN A 20 6.75 -22.71 5.01
N ALA A 21 5.94 -23.70 5.43
CA ALA A 21 6.25 -25.11 5.18
C ALA A 21 6.26 -25.46 3.68
N GLU A 22 5.38 -24.84 2.90
CA GLU A 22 5.38 -24.98 1.44
C GLU A 22 6.56 -24.22 0.80
N MET A 23 6.90 -23.03 1.31
CA MET A 23 8.10 -22.29 0.89
C MET A 23 9.38 -23.11 1.09
N ALA A 24 9.48 -23.86 2.19
CA ALA A 24 10.61 -24.73 2.47
C ALA A 24 10.78 -25.90 1.47
N GLN A 25 9.76 -26.21 0.68
CA GLN A 25 9.85 -27.19 -0.43
C GLN A 25 10.36 -26.54 -1.73
N MET A 26 10.30 -25.21 -1.83
CA MET A 26 10.69 -24.46 -3.03
C MET A 26 12.11 -23.91 -2.94
N VAL A 27 12.54 -23.47 -1.73
CA VAL A 27 13.85 -22.86 -1.49
C VAL A 27 14.43 -23.38 -0.18
N ASP A 28 15.76 -23.29 0.00
CA ASP A 28 16.48 -23.69 1.23
C ASP A 28 16.16 -22.74 2.39
N THR A 29 15.05 -22.98 3.10
CA THR A 29 14.55 -22.18 4.23
C THR A 29 13.81 -23.05 5.25
N SER A 30 13.32 -22.45 6.35
CA SER A 30 12.41 -23.10 7.30
C SER A 30 11.38 -22.10 7.84
N ASP A 31 10.29 -22.58 8.43
CA ASP A 31 9.29 -21.73 9.09
C ASP A 31 9.93 -20.86 10.17
N GLU A 32 10.77 -21.46 11.04
CA GLU A 32 11.45 -20.76 12.13
C GLU A 32 12.35 -19.65 11.58
N TRP A 33 13.11 -19.94 10.50
CA TRP A 33 14.01 -18.98 9.88
C TRP A 33 13.26 -17.77 9.31
N ILE A 34 12.11 -18.01 8.65
CA ILE A 34 11.28 -16.95 8.07
C ILE A 34 10.62 -16.12 9.19
N VAL A 35 9.95 -16.77 10.14
CA VAL A 35 9.22 -16.10 11.23
C VAL A 35 10.16 -15.27 12.09
N GLU A 36 11.31 -15.82 12.50
CA GLU A 36 12.29 -15.10 13.32
C GLU A 36 12.79 -13.80 12.67
N ARG A 37 12.96 -13.82 11.34
CA ARG A 37 13.53 -12.69 10.59
C ARG A 37 12.51 -11.70 10.09
N THR A 38 11.29 -12.13 9.85
CA THR A 38 10.29 -11.35 9.10
C THR A 38 8.95 -11.20 9.81
N GLY A 39 8.61 -12.13 10.70
CA GLY A 39 7.28 -12.27 11.28
C GLY A 39 6.27 -12.95 10.34
N ILE A 40 6.63 -13.23 9.09
CA ILE A 40 5.73 -13.78 8.05
C ILE A 40 5.47 -15.25 8.32
N ARG A 41 4.17 -15.65 8.31
CA ARG A 41 3.74 -17.04 8.46
C ARG A 41 3.19 -17.63 7.17
N GLN A 42 2.62 -16.78 6.33
CA GLN A 42 2.04 -17.14 5.04
C GLN A 42 2.05 -15.96 4.07
N ARG A 43 1.79 -16.24 2.81
CA ARG A 43 1.60 -15.25 1.74
C ARG A 43 0.57 -15.78 0.75
N TYR A 44 0.04 -14.86 -0.05
CA TYR A 44 -0.84 -15.19 -1.16
C TYR A 44 -0.09 -15.01 -2.46
N ILE A 45 -0.30 -15.92 -3.41
CA ILE A 45 0.40 -15.91 -4.70
C ILE A 45 -0.62 -16.07 -5.81
N ALA A 46 -0.64 -15.09 -6.72
CA ALA A 46 -1.57 -15.05 -7.85
C ALA A 46 -1.38 -16.24 -8.78
N GLY A 47 -2.47 -16.95 -9.00
CA GLY A 47 -2.56 -18.09 -9.91
C GLY A 47 -2.80 -17.67 -11.37
N GLU A 48 -3.16 -18.66 -12.19
CA GLU A 48 -3.56 -18.42 -13.57
C GLU A 48 -4.88 -17.60 -13.60
N GLY A 49 -4.90 -16.53 -14.42
CA GLY A 49 -6.06 -15.65 -14.53
C GLY A 49 -6.16 -14.58 -13.44
N GLU A 50 -5.41 -14.68 -12.36
CA GLU A 50 -5.31 -13.63 -11.35
C GLU A 50 -4.21 -12.64 -11.77
N THR A 51 -4.61 -11.43 -12.14
CA THR A 51 -3.72 -10.35 -12.56
C THR A 51 -3.84 -9.18 -11.61
N THR A 52 -2.95 -8.20 -11.73
CA THR A 52 -3.03 -6.98 -10.93
C THR A 52 -4.36 -6.26 -11.14
N SER A 53 -4.86 -6.20 -12.39
CA SER A 53 -6.16 -5.58 -12.69
C SER A 53 -7.34 -6.34 -12.12
N THR A 54 -7.32 -7.68 -12.12
CA THR A 54 -8.42 -8.49 -11.56
C THR A 54 -8.49 -8.37 -10.05
N LEU A 55 -7.35 -8.42 -9.35
CA LEU A 55 -7.28 -8.19 -7.90
C LEU A 55 -7.69 -6.76 -7.53
N ALA A 56 -7.18 -5.76 -8.27
CA ALA A 56 -7.56 -4.36 -8.09
C ALA A 56 -9.06 -4.13 -8.28
N THR A 57 -9.66 -4.76 -9.29
CA THR A 57 -11.11 -4.67 -9.55
C THR A 57 -11.92 -5.28 -8.41
N ALA A 58 -11.49 -6.43 -7.89
CA ALA A 58 -12.16 -7.08 -6.76
C ALA A 58 -12.08 -6.22 -5.48
N ALA A 59 -10.90 -5.67 -5.16
CA ALA A 59 -10.73 -4.76 -4.03
C ALA A 59 -11.56 -3.49 -4.18
N ALA A 60 -11.60 -2.91 -5.39
CA ALA A 60 -12.40 -1.72 -5.69
C ALA A 60 -13.91 -1.98 -5.53
N ARG A 61 -14.43 -3.13 -5.98
CA ARG A 61 -15.83 -3.52 -5.77
C ARG A 61 -16.17 -3.62 -4.28
N ALA A 62 -15.31 -4.25 -3.49
CA ALA A 62 -15.49 -4.34 -2.04
C ALA A 62 -15.48 -2.96 -1.37
N ALA A 63 -14.61 -2.04 -1.81
CA ALA A 63 -14.57 -0.68 -1.30
C ALA A 63 -15.82 0.14 -1.68
N LEU A 64 -16.34 -0.01 -2.90
CA LEU A 64 -17.59 0.62 -3.34
C LEU A 64 -18.80 0.10 -2.56
N GLU A 65 -18.86 -1.22 -2.34
CA GLU A 65 -19.90 -1.85 -1.52
C GLU A 65 -19.88 -1.30 -0.09
N ALA A 66 -18.70 -1.23 0.53
CA ALA A 66 -18.52 -0.66 1.87
C ALA A 66 -18.90 0.82 1.94
N ALA A 67 -18.67 1.57 0.86
CA ALA A 67 -19.04 2.98 0.75
C ALA A 67 -20.55 3.19 0.44
N GLY A 68 -21.27 2.15 0.02
CA GLY A 68 -22.62 2.26 -0.49
C GLY A 68 -22.72 3.11 -1.77
N MET A 69 -21.70 3.04 -2.64
CA MET A 69 -21.56 3.86 -3.85
C MET A 69 -21.60 3.01 -5.11
N ASP A 70 -22.23 3.55 -6.16
CA ASP A 70 -22.22 2.94 -7.49
C ASP A 70 -20.94 3.33 -8.25
N ALA A 71 -20.40 2.41 -9.05
CA ALA A 71 -19.20 2.64 -9.84
C ALA A 71 -19.32 3.81 -10.82
N SER A 72 -20.56 4.09 -11.31
CA SER A 72 -20.83 5.23 -12.20
C SER A 72 -20.60 6.59 -11.56
N GLU A 73 -20.51 6.66 -10.23
CA GLU A 73 -20.26 7.89 -9.49
C GLU A 73 -18.78 8.26 -9.42
N ILE A 74 -17.88 7.31 -9.76
CA ILE A 74 -16.44 7.48 -9.69
C ILE A 74 -15.91 8.26 -10.88
N GLY A 75 -15.39 9.45 -10.61
CA GLY A 75 -14.78 10.32 -11.61
C GLY A 75 -13.26 10.23 -11.73
N LEU A 76 -12.59 9.53 -10.80
CA LEU A 76 -11.15 9.39 -10.77
C LEU A 76 -10.75 7.99 -10.25
N ILE A 77 -9.81 7.34 -10.93
CA ILE A 77 -9.13 6.14 -10.46
C ILE A 77 -7.62 6.41 -10.48
N VAL A 78 -6.97 6.32 -9.31
CA VAL A 78 -5.51 6.34 -9.19
C VAL A 78 -5.06 5.00 -8.63
N LEU A 79 -4.31 4.25 -9.42
CA LEU A 79 -3.86 2.91 -9.06
C LEU A 79 -2.33 2.89 -8.90
N ALA A 80 -1.86 2.45 -7.75
CA ALA A 80 -0.45 2.25 -7.47
C ALA A 80 -0.05 0.81 -7.74
N THR A 81 0.91 0.60 -8.62
CA THR A 81 1.48 -0.73 -8.90
C THR A 81 2.89 -0.63 -9.48
N ALA A 82 3.73 -1.61 -9.16
CA ALA A 82 5.00 -1.90 -9.81
C ALA A 82 4.90 -3.12 -10.74
N THR A 83 3.73 -3.77 -10.78
CA THR A 83 3.46 -4.99 -11.56
C THR A 83 2.20 -4.81 -12.42
N PRO A 84 2.17 -3.80 -13.34
CA PRO A 84 1.02 -3.58 -14.20
C PRO A 84 0.81 -4.78 -15.14
N ASP A 85 -0.43 -5.03 -15.57
CA ASP A 85 -0.75 -6.10 -16.51
C ASP A 85 -0.03 -5.93 -17.85
N HIS A 86 0.13 -4.67 -18.28
CA HIS A 86 0.79 -4.29 -19.53
C HIS A 86 1.70 -3.08 -19.31
N THR A 87 2.67 -2.88 -20.19
CA THR A 87 3.44 -1.62 -20.26
C THR A 87 2.51 -0.41 -20.49
N PHE A 88 1.51 -0.59 -21.33
CA PHE A 88 0.35 0.28 -21.54
C PHE A 88 -0.78 -0.55 -22.18
N PRO A 89 -2.07 -0.21 -22.03
CA PRO A 89 -2.59 0.92 -21.27
C PRO A 89 -2.40 0.72 -19.75
N ALA A 90 -2.64 1.80 -18.99
CA ALA A 90 -2.58 1.77 -17.54
C ALA A 90 -3.56 0.75 -16.96
N THR A 91 -3.16 0.06 -15.88
CA THR A 91 -3.99 -0.92 -15.15
C THR A 91 -5.28 -0.27 -14.64
N ALA A 92 -5.23 1.00 -14.21
CA ALA A 92 -6.39 1.77 -13.79
C ALA A 92 -7.46 1.87 -14.88
N THR A 93 -7.09 1.93 -16.17
CA THR A 93 -8.09 1.98 -17.27
C THR A 93 -8.79 0.63 -17.47
N GLN A 94 -8.09 -0.47 -17.20
CA GLN A 94 -8.69 -1.81 -17.23
C GLN A 94 -9.68 -1.99 -16.06
N VAL A 95 -9.29 -1.52 -14.85
CA VAL A 95 -10.18 -1.50 -13.69
C VAL A 95 -11.42 -0.64 -13.95
N GLN A 96 -11.26 0.55 -14.57
CA GLN A 96 -12.36 1.43 -14.95
C GLN A 96 -13.37 0.71 -15.86
N ALA A 97 -12.88 0.03 -16.89
CA ALA A 97 -13.71 -0.75 -17.81
C ALA A 97 -14.41 -1.92 -17.10
N ALA A 98 -13.69 -2.67 -16.26
CA ALA A 98 -14.23 -3.83 -15.55
C ALA A 98 -15.27 -3.46 -14.48
N LEU A 99 -15.20 -2.26 -13.91
CA LEU A 99 -16.20 -1.73 -12.96
C LEU A 99 -17.41 -1.15 -13.68
N GLY A 100 -17.29 -0.77 -14.96
CA GLY A 100 -18.34 -0.04 -15.69
C GLY A 100 -18.40 1.44 -15.31
N CYS A 101 -17.31 2.03 -14.84
CA CYS A 101 -17.24 3.47 -14.60
C CYS A 101 -17.38 4.23 -15.91
N GLY A 102 -18.31 5.17 -15.97
CA GLY A 102 -18.68 5.90 -17.17
C GLY A 102 -17.79 7.10 -17.46
N GLY A 103 -16.61 6.92 -18.03
CA GLY A 103 -15.68 8.00 -18.33
C GLY A 103 -15.06 8.58 -17.04
N GLY A 104 -14.11 9.50 -17.19
CA GLY A 104 -13.39 10.06 -16.04
C GLY A 104 -11.88 9.84 -16.19
N ILE A 105 -11.15 10.23 -15.14
CA ILE A 105 -9.69 10.18 -15.12
C ILE A 105 -9.25 8.81 -14.57
N ALA A 106 -8.35 8.11 -15.25
CA ALA A 106 -7.79 6.84 -14.78
C ALA A 106 -6.31 6.73 -15.20
N PHE A 107 -5.43 6.51 -14.24
CA PHE A 107 -3.98 6.33 -14.48
C PHE A 107 -3.30 5.59 -13.34
N ASP A 108 -2.13 5.02 -13.67
CA ASP A 108 -1.27 4.36 -12.69
C ASP A 108 -0.21 5.33 -12.17
N VAL A 109 0.20 5.12 -10.91
CA VAL A 109 1.40 5.72 -10.32
C VAL A 109 2.36 4.62 -9.88
N GLN A 110 3.66 4.88 -9.97
CA GLN A 110 4.69 3.94 -9.54
C GLN A 110 5.62 4.58 -8.51
N ALA A 111 5.52 4.12 -7.27
CA ALA A 111 6.43 4.42 -6.17
C ALA A 111 6.61 3.18 -5.28
N VAL A 112 6.48 1.98 -5.87
CA VAL A 112 6.65 0.67 -5.25
C VAL A 112 5.86 0.58 -3.93
N CYS A 113 6.50 0.22 -2.81
CA CYS A 113 5.84 0.03 -1.52
C CYS A 113 5.19 1.32 -0.97
N SER A 114 5.68 2.51 -1.31
CA SER A 114 5.05 3.79 -0.96
C SER A 114 3.96 4.21 -1.96
N GLY A 115 3.75 3.43 -3.02
CA GLY A 115 2.85 3.76 -4.13
C GLY A 115 1.45 4.13 -3.69
N PHE A 116 0.87 3.42 -2.71
CA PHE A 116 -0.46 3.76 -2.21
C PHE A 116 -0.52 5.18 -1.61
N LEU A 117 0.50 5.62 -0.86
CA LEU A 117 0.52 6.98 -0.29
C LEU A 117 0.68 8.04 -1.39
N TYR A 118 1.46 7.76 -2.42
CA TYR A 118 1.56 8.62 -3.60
C TYR A 118 0.21 8.72 -4.33
N ALA A 119 -0.48 7.59 -4.52
CA ALA A 119 -1.82 7.56 -5.12
C ALA A 119 -2.85 8.27 -4.24
N LEU A 120 -2.82 8.06 -2.91
CA LEU A 120 -3.71 8.70 -1.95
C LEU A 120 -3.55 10.22 -1.95
N THR A 121 -2.31 10.70 -1.88
CA THR A 121 -1.99 12.13 -1.92
C THR A 121 -2.36 12.76 -3.26
N THR A 122 -2.12 12.06 -4.37
CA THR A 122 -2.52 12.52 -5.71
C THR A 122 -4.04 12.61 -5.82
N GLY A 123 -4.76 11.58 -5.39
CA GLY A 123 -6.22 11.56 -5.38
C GLY A 123 -6.80 12.69 -4.51
N ASP A 124 -6.25 12.89 -3.30
CA ASP A 124 -6.65 14.00 -2.41
C ASP A 124 -6.47 15.36 -3.09
N ALA A 125 -5.31 15.61 -3.69
CA ALA A 125 -5.04 16.88 -4.38
C ALA A 125 -6.02 17.12 -5.54
N MET A 126 -6.32 16.09 -6.34
CA MET A 126 -7.25 16.20 -7.47
C MET A 126 -8.71 16.41 -7.00
N LEU A 127 -9.12 15.79 -5.92
CA LEU A 127 -10.44 16.00 -5.32
C LEU A 127 -10.56 17.41 -4.74
N ARG A 128 -9.57 17.85 -3.96
CA ARG A 128 -9.57 19.19 -3.34
C ARG A 128 -9.54 20.33 -4.35
N THR A 129 -8.96 20.12 -5.52
CA THR A 129 -8.95 21.10 -6.64
C THR A 129 -10.19 21.01 -7.52
N GLY A 130 -11.11 20.08 -7.25
CA GLY A 130 -12.39 19.95 -7.96
C GLY A 130 -12.30 19.25 -9.32
N MET A 131 -11.18 18.58 -9.63
CA MET A 131 -11.04 17.80 -10.87
C MET A 131 -11.97 16.58 -10.90
N ALA A 132 -12.26 16.00 -9.75
CA ALA A 132 -13.28 14.99 -9.54
C ALA A 132 -13.96 15.18 -8.18
N LYS A 133 -15.11 14.53 -7.95
CA LYS A 133 -15.81 14.57 -6.65
C LYS A 133 -15.60 13.29 -5.85
N LYS A 134 -15.46 12.17 -6.54
CA LYS A 134 -15.26 10.84 -5.95
C LYS A 134 -14.13 10.12 -6.68
N ALA A 135 -13.31 9.43 -5.91
CA ALA A 135 -12.16 8.70 -6.43
C ALA A 135 -12.06 7.30 -5.83
N LEU A 136 -11.57 6.35 -6.62
CA LEU A 136 -10.97 5.11 -6.15
C LEU A 136 -9.45 5.29 -6.11
N VAL A 137 -8.86 5.01 -4.95
CA VAL A 137 -7.41 4.92 -4.78
C VAL A 137 -7.07 3.48 -4.44
N ILE A 138 -6.23 2.86 -5.25
CA ILE A 138 -5.97 1.42 -5.23
C ILE A 138 -4.47 1.18 -5.13
N GLY A 139 -4.06 0.25 -4.27
CA GLY A 139 -2.74 -0.37 -4.31
C GLY A 139 -2.89 -1.83 -4.68
N ALA A 140 -2.24 -2.30 -5.75
CA ALA A 140 -2.41 -3.67 -6.24
C ALA A 140 -1.12 -4.24 -6.82
N GLU A 141 -0.80 -5.48 -6.49
CA GLU A 141 0.43 -6.12 -6.93
C GLU A 141 0.27 -7.61 -7.19
N THR A 142 0.94 -8.09 -8.23
CA THR A 142 1.32 -9.48 -8.44
C THR A 142 2.85 -9.61 -8.32
N PHE A 143 3.37 -9.25 -7.15
CA PHE A 143 4.81 -9.10 -6.90
C PHE A 143 5.58 -10.41 -7.04
N SER A 144 4.90 -11.55 -6.81
CA SER A 144 5.44 -12.90 -6.99
C SER A 144 6.00 -13.15 -8.40
N ARG A 145 5.51 -12.43 -9.41
CA ARG A 145 5.91 -12.58 -10.82
C ARG A 145 7.27 -11.97 -11.17
N ILE A 146 7.74 -11.06 -10.34
CA ILE A 146 9.04 -10.40 -10.50
C ILE A 146 10.09 -10.91 -9.49
N LEU A 147 9.74 -11.88 -8.64
CA LEU A 147 10.68 -12.48 -7.70
C LEU A 147 11.69 -13.39 -8.41
N ASP A 148 12.89 -13.41 -7.87
CA ASP A 148 13.87 -14.46 -8.13
C ASP A 148 13.64 -15.60 -7.13
N TRP A 149 12.99 -16.66 -7.58
CA TRP A 149 12.64 -17.80 -6.72
C TRP A 149 13.85 -18.62 -6.27
N GLU A 150 15.05 -18.35 -6.80
CA GLU A 150 16.31 -18.93 -6.33
C GLU A 150 16.95 -18.07 -5.22
N ASP A 151 16.54 -16.80 -5.07
CA ASP A 151 17.02 -15.93 -4.02
C ASP A 151 16.12 -16.02 -2.77
N ARG A 152 16.46 -16.92 -1.84
CA ARG A 152 15.73 -17.09 -0.58
C ARG A 152 15.69 -15.82 0.31
N THR A 153 16.59 -14.86 0.07
CA THR A 153 16.64 -13.63 0.89
C THR A 153 15.54 -12.66 0.52
N THR A 154 14.93 -12.81 -0.64
CA THR A 154 13.86 -11.96 -1.15
C THR A 154 12.55 -12.70 -1.38
N CYS A 155 12.55 -13.90 -1.99
CA CYS A 155 11.33 -14.60 -2.37
C CYS A 155 10.41 -14.96 -1.17
N VAL A 156 10.97 -15.13 0.03
CA VAL A 156 10.19 -15.43 1.24
C VAL A 156 9.47 -14.21 1.83
N LEU A 157 9.80 -12.99 1.36
CA LEU A 157 9.29 -11.75 1.94
C LEU A 157 7.96 -11.31 1.35
N PHE A 158 7.74 -11.57 0.06
CA PHE A 158 6.68 -10.93 -0.71
C PHE A 158 5.48 -11.83 -0.94
N GLY A 159 4.34 -11.19 -1.15
CA GLY A 159 3.09 -11.79 -1.57
C GLY A 159 2.34 -10.84 -2.51
N ASP A 160 1.19 -11.30 -3.01
CA ASP A 160 0.32 -10.61 -3.93
C ASP A 160 -0.98 -10.19 -3.24
N GLY A 161 -1.61 -9.16 -3.77
CA GLY A 161 -2.90 -8.70 -3.27
C GLY A 161 -3.26 -7.30 -3.77
N ALA A 162 -4.44 -6.85 -3.40
CA ALA A 162 -4.93 -5.51 -3.68
C ALA A 162 -5.73 -4.96 -2.50
N GLY A 163 -5.61 -3.66 -2.28
CA GLY A 163 -6.48 -2.91 -1.37
C GLY A 163 -6.91 -1.61 -2.01
N ALA A 164 -8.10 -1.14 -1.67
CA ALA A 164 -8.69 0.06 -2.24
C ALA A 164 -9.41 0.89 -1.19
N VAL A 165 -9.45 2.20 -1.41
CA VAL A 165 -10.31 3.13 -0.68
C VAL A 165 -11.14 3.96 -1.64
N VAL A 166 -12.38 4.27 -1.23
CA VAL A 166 -13.21 5.27 -1.90
C VAL A 166 -13.02 6.60 -1.17
N LEU A 167 -12.63 7.63 -1.91
CA LEU A 167 -12.55 9.00 -1.44
C LEU A 167 -13.71 9.84 -1.98
N GLU A 168 -14.24 10.72 -1.15
CA GLU A 168 -15.24 11.71 -1.55
C GLU A 168 -14.84 13.11 -1.07
N ALA A 169 -14.84 14.09 -1.98
CA ALA A 169 -14.63 15.48 -1.64
C ALA A 169 -15.85 16.02 -0.87
N GLN A 170 -15.66 16.43 0.37
CA GLN A 170 -16.71 16.98 1.22
C GLN A 170 -16.28 18.33 1.83
N ASP A 171 -17.25 19.23 2.00
CA ASP A 171 -17.04 20.44 2.80
C ASP A 171 -17.26 20.08 4.28
N VAL A 172 -16.17 20.08 5.04
CA VAL A 172 -16.16 19.64 6.44
C VAL A 172 -15.66 20.75 7.36
N ALA A 173 -15.98 20.65 8.66
CA ALA A 173 -15.39 21.47 9.69
C ALA A 173 -13.88 21.20 9.82
N GLU A 174 -13.17 22.07 10.53
CA GLU A 174 -11.70 21.96 10.70
C GLU A 174 -11.28 20.66 11.40
N ASP A 175 -12.08 20.19 12.33
CA ASP A 175 -11.92 18.93 13.04
C ASP A 175 -12.67 17.75 12.42
N GLY A 176 -13.27 17.96 11.24
CA GLY A 176 -14.06 16.94 10.52
C GLY A 176 -13.22 15.83 9.89
N PRO A 177 -13.91 14.82 9.33
CA PRO A 177 -13.25 13.65 8.72
C PRO A 177 -12.46 14.00 7.46
N GLY A 178 -11.61 13.07 7.04
CA GLY A 178 -10.86 13.10 5.78
C GLY A 178 -9.36 13.25 5.96
N ILE A 179 -8.64 13.34 4.85
CA ILE A 179 -7.18 13.48 4.82
C ILE A 179 -6.82 14.89 5.33
N ILE A 180 -5.98 14.92 6.36
CA ILE A 180 -5.57 16.16 7.05
C ILE A 180 -4.28 16.69 6.45
N ALA A 181 -3.24 15.85 6.40
CA ALA A 181 -1.93 16.21 5.87
C ALA A 181 -1.25 15.00 5.24
N SER A 182 -0.36 15.26 4.27
CA SER A 182 0.49 14.24 3.64
C SER A 182 1.87 14.82 3.35
N ARG A 183 2.91 14.00 3.53
CA ARG A 183 4.29 14.30 3.14
C ARG A 183 4.84 13.15 2.31
N LEU A 184 5.46 13.49 1.18
CA LEU A 184 6.07 12.53 0.25
C LEU A 184 7.50 12.98 -0.06
N HIS A 185 8.41 12.02 -0.10
CA HIS A 185 9.83 12.25 -0.38
C HIS A 185 10.38 11.20 -1.34
N ALA A 186 11.43 11.56 -2.07
CA ALA A 186 12.21 10.65 -2.89
C ALA A 186 13.70 10.99 -2.84
N GLU A 187 14.55 9.96 -2.87
CA GLU A 187 16.00 10.08 -2.94
C GLU A 187 16.58 9.11 -3.97
N GLY A 188 16.73 9.57 -5.21
CA GLY A 188 17.19 8.77 -6.34
C GLY A 188 18.64 8.28 -6.25
N ALA A 189 19.44 8.83 -5.32
CA ALA A 189 20.82 8.36 -5.08
C ALA A 189 20.89 6.89 -4.62
N HIS A 190 19.77 6.32 -4.16
CA HIS A 190 19.65 4.95 -3.65
C HIS A 190 18.88 4.00 -4.57
N CYS A 191 18.71 4.36 -5.85
CA CYS A 191 17.92 3.58 -6.81
C CYS A 191 18.43 2.14 -7.05
N ASP A 192 19.70 1.85 -6.72
CA ASP A 192 20.32 0.54 -6.85
C ASP A 192 20.21 -0.35 -5.58
N MET A 193 19.48 0.09 -4.56
CA MET A 193 19.33 -0.65 -3.30
C MET A 193 18.13 -1.58 -3.28
N LEU A 194 17.07 -1.23 -4.01
CA LEU A 194 15.84 -2.02 -4.16
C LEU A 194 15.24 -1.72 -5.53
N PHE A 195 15.39 -2.63 -6.48
CA PHE A 195 14.99 -2.44 -7.87
C PHE A 195 14.72 -3.77 -8.57
N VAL A 196 14.10 -3.72 -9.74
CA VAL A 196 14.00 -4.83 -10.68
C VAL A 196 15.00 -4.61 -11.80
N ASP A 197 15.82 -5.62 -12.11
CA ASP A 197 16.97 -5.51 -13.04
C ASP A 197 16.58 -5.56 -14.51
N GLY A 198 15.29 -5.42 -14.84
CA GLY A 198 14.76 -5.38 -16.19
C GLY A 198 13.86 -4.18 -16.44
N GLY A 199 13.50 -3.98 -17.69
CA GLY A 199 12.58 -2.93 -18.13
C GLY A 199 12.48 -2.85 -19.64
N PRO A 200 11.36 -2.31 -20.19
CA PRO A 200 11.14 -2.27 -21.65
C PRO A 200 12.17 -1.42 -22.39
N SER A 201 12.74 -0.38 -21.77
CA SER A 201 13.71 0.51 -22.39
C SER A 201 15.18 0.14 -22.15
N THR A 202 15.44 -0.85 -21.28
CA THR A 202 16.81 -1.30 -20.94
C THR A 202 17.11 -2.67 -21.47
N THR A 203 16.47 -3.70 -20.92
CA THR A 203 16.72 -5.10 -21.28
C THR A 203 15.69 -5.68 -22.24
N GLY A 204 14.53 -5.03 -22.42
CA GLY A 204 13.37 -5.57 -23.14
C GLY A 204 12.69 -6.74 -22.41
N THR A 205 13.02 -6.96 -21.14
CA THR A 205 12.44 -8.02 -20.27
C THR A 205 11.90 -7.42 -18.98
N VAL A 206 11.06 -8.17 -18.26
CA VAL A 206 10.55 -7.73 -16.95
C VAL A 206 11.66 -7.65 -15.91
N GLY A 207 12.63 -8.58 -15.93
CA GLY A 207 13.69 -8.68 -14.94
C GLY A 207 13.25 -9.33 -13.62
N LYS A 208 14.15 -9.29 -12.62
CA LYS A 208 13.98 -9.86 -11.30
C LYS A 208 14.30 -8.85 -10.20
N LEU A 209 13.63 -8.98 -9.07
CA LEU A 209 13.87 -8.16 -7.90
C LEU A 209 15.30 -8.34 -7.37
N ARG A 210 15.94 -7.22 -7.05
CA ARG A 210 17.25 -7.15 -6.38
C ARG A 210 17.16 -6.25 -5.17
N MET A 211 17.69 -6.67 -4.02
CA MET A 211 17.57 -5.92 -2.77
C MET A 211 18.84 -6.02 -1.90
N LYS A 212 19.33 -4.87 -1.46
CA LYS A 212 20.36 -4.75 -0.41
C LYS A 212 19.68 -4.60 0.95
N GLY A 213 19.17 -5.68 1.51
CA GLY A 213 18.23 -5.67 2.64
C GLY A 213 18.69 -4.92 3.89
N ARG A 214 20.00 -4.92 4.24
CA ARG A 214 20.53 -4.18 5.40
C ARG A 214 20.47 -2.68 5.21
N GLU A 215 20.79 -2.20 4.02
CA GLU A 215 20.75 -0.79 3.64
C GLU A 215 19.31 -0.31 3.60
N VAL A 216 18.40 -1.07 2.96
CA VAL A 216 16.96 -0.78 2.92
C VAL A 216 16.40 -0.66 4.35
N PHE A 217 16.71 -1.61 5.24
CA PHE A 217 16.27 -1.58 6.65
C PHE A 217 16.73 -0.29 7.36
N ARG A 218 18.01 0.08 7.23
CA ARG A 218 18.58 1.26 7.89
C ARG A 218 17.87 2.55 7.44
N HIS A 219 17.69 2.71 6.12
CA HIS A 219 17.00 3.88 5.57
C HIS A 219 15.52 3.90 5.97
N ALA A 220 14.85 2.74 5.95
CA ALA A 220 13.44 2.66 6.31
C ALA A 220 13.18 3.17 7.73
N VAL A 221 13.90 2.68 8.72
CA VAL A 221 13.71 3.09 10.13
C VAL A 221 13.95 4.59 10.35
N VAL A 222 14.89 5.20 9.60
CA VAL A 222 15.16 6.64 9.72
C VAL A 222 14.09 7.44 9.00
N ASN A 223 13.89 7.18 7.71
CA ASN A 223 13.03 7.99 6.84
C ASN A 223 11.56 7.92 7.29
N LEU A 224 11.08 6.74 7.71
CA LEU A 224 9.71 6.59 8.21
C LEU A 224 9.50 7.38 9.50
N ALA A 225 10.42 7.29 10.46
CA ALA A 225 10.27 8.05 11.70
C ALA A 225 10.34 9.56 11.47
N ASP A 226 11.15 10.02 10.53
CA ASP A 226 11.30 11.45 10.26
C ASP A 226 10.09 12.00 9.53
N VAL A 227 9.56 11.32 8.51
CA VAL A 227 8.35 11.77 7.79
C VAL A 227 7.09 11.77 8.67
N LEU A 228 6.99 10.86 9.63
CA LEU A 228 5.89 10.87 10.61
C LEU A 228 5.96 12.11 11.51
N LYS A 229 7.17 12.51 11.96
CA LYS A 229 7.36 13.74 12.72
C LYS A 229 6.97 14.98 11.91
N GLU A 230 7.36 15.04 10.63
CA GLU A 230 6.98 16.15 9.75
C GLU A 230 5.46 16.30 9.67
N VAL A 231 4.70 15.21 9.51
CA VAL A 231 3.24 15.27 9.47
C VAL A 231 2.64 15.72 10.80
N LEU A 232 3.21 15.27 11.93
CA LEU A 232 2.78 15.72 13.26
C LEU A 232 3.09 17.21 13.49
N GLU A 233 4.26 17.69 13.09
CA GLU A 233 4.64 19.10 13.17
C GLU A 233 3.72 19.99 12.33
N ASP A 234 3.41 19.59 11.09
CA ASP A 234 2.49 20.31 10.19
C ASP A 234 1.08 20.46 10.77
N THR A 235 0.64 19.47 11.54
CA THR A 235 -0.73 19.42 12.08
C THR A 235 -0.82 19.94 13.52
N GLY A 236 0.32 20.20 14.18
CA GLY A 236 0.38 20.59 15.58
C GLY A 236 -0.02 19.46 16.54
N LEU A 237 -0.06 18.22 16.05
CA LEU A 237 -0.40 17.04 16.82
C LEU A 237 0.85 16.34 17.35
N SER A 238 0.67 15.47 18.32
CA SER A 238 1.70 14.61 18.90
C SER A 238 1.40 13.13 18.63
N SER A 239 2.37 12.25 18.85
CA SER A 239 2.16 10.81 18.74
C SER A 239 1.09 10.27 19.71
N ALA A 240 0.83 10.99 20.82
CA ALA A 240 -0.21 10.63 21.79
C ALA A 240 -1.63 10.78 21.22
N ASP A 241 -1.81 11.74 20.29
CA ASP A 241 -3.11 12.03 19.66
C ASP A 241 -3.50 11.02 18.59
N ILE A 242 -2.54 10.23 18.10
CA ILE A 242 -2.79 9.21 17.07
C ILE A 242 -3.44 7.97 17.71
N ASP A 243 -4.57 7.57 17.15
CA ASP A 243 -5.29 6.37 17.59
C ASP A 243 -4.66 5.12 16.98
N TRP A 244 -4.37 5.15 15.67
CA TRP A 244 -3.80 4.01 14.93
C TRP A 244 -2.71 4.43 13.97
N VAL A 245 -1.72 3.56 13.82
CA VAL A 245 -0.73 3.62 12.73
C VAL A 245 -0.95 2.41 11.84
N VAL A 246 -1.13 2.66 10.54
CA VAL A 246 -1.25 1.64 9.49
C VAL A 246 -0.02 1.73 8.59
N PRO A 247 1.08 1.04 8.96
CA PRO A 247 2.34 1.11 8.23
C PRO A 247 2.34 0.15 7.04
N HIS A 248 3.25 0.40 6.10
CA HIS A 248 3.65 -0.62 5.12
C HIS A 248 4.15 -1.89 5.82
N GLN A 249 3.59 -3.02 5.48
CA GLN A 249 3.84 -4.34 6.07
C GLN A 249 5.10 -5.00 5.46
N ALA A 250 6.24 -4.32 5.55
CA ALA A 250 7.48 -4.79 4.95
C ALA A 250 8.05 -6.02 5.67
N ASN A 251 8.08 -5.93 7.00
CA ASN A 251 8.78 -6.87 7.89
C ASN A 251 8.47 -6.48 9.34
N ALA A 252 8.14 -7.40 10.21
CA ALA A 252 7.80 -7.13 11.61
C ALA A 252 8.89 -6.36 12.35
N ARG A 253 10.18 -6.60 12.04
CA ARG A 253 11.30 -5.89 12.67
C ARG A 253 11.35 -4.40 12.29
N ILE A 254 10.94 -4.04 11.06
CA ILE A 254 10.85 -2.62 10.65
C ILE A 254 9.69 -1.97 11.41
N LEU A 255 8.53 -2.62 11.47
CA LEU A 255 7.36 -2.13 12.20
C LEU A 255 7.71 -1.83 13.66
N ASP A 256 8.32 -2.80 14.35
CA ASP A 256 8.76 -2.65 15.74
C ASP A 256 9.81 -1.55 15.92
N ALA A 257 10.76 -1.44 15.00
CA ALA A 257 11.84 -0.44 15.11
C ALA A 257 11.29 0.98 14.91
N THR A 258 10.37 1.18 13.95
CA THR A 258 9.73 2.47 13.70
C THR A 258 8.84 2.87 14.87
N ALA A 259 8.00 1.97 15.37
CA ALA A 259 7.15 2.22 16.53
C ALA A 259 7.95 2.64 17.76
N ARG A 260 9.05 1.94 18.07
CA ARG A 260 9.95 2.30 19.17
C ARG A 260 10.61 3.66 19.00
N LYS A 261 11.04 4.00 17.78
CA LYS A 261 11.69 5.31 17.52
C LYS A 261 10.75 6.50 17.71
N LEU A 262 9.46 6.27 17.55
CA LEU A 262 8.39 7.25 17.73
C LEU A 262 7.72 7.22 19.11
N ASN A 263 8.15 6.31 19.99
CA ASN A 263 7.50 6.04 21.27
C ASN A 263 5.99 5.71 21.12
N LEU A 264 5.62 5.03 20.03
CA LEU A 264 4.27 4.57 19.80
C LEU A 264 4.03 3.26 20.54
N PRO A 265 2.91 3.11 21.28
CA PRO A 265 2.49 1.83 21.83
C PRO A 265 2.28 0.79 20.74
N ALA A 266 2.81 -0.42 20.94
CA ALA A 266 2.73 -1.49 19.93
C ALA A 266 1.28 -1.86 19.55
N GLU A 267 0.36 -1.73 20.52
CA GLU A 267 -1.07 -1.98 20.34
C GLU A 267 -1.78 -0.99 19.40
N LYS A 268 -1.19 0.17 19.15
CA LYS A 268 -1.67 1.16 18.18
C LYS A 268 -1.18 0.91 16.75
N VAL A 269 -0.31 -0.08 16.54
CA VAL A 269 0.24 -0.41 15.22
C VAL A 269 -0.54 -1.57 14.62
N VAL A 270 -1.13 -1.36 13.45
CA VAL A 270 -1.79 -2.44 12.71
C VAL A 270 -0.74 -3.35 12.11
N VAL A 271 -0.78 -4.64 12.44
CA VAL A 271 0.12 -5.68 11.94
C VAL A 271 -0.69 -6.73 11.21
N THR A 272 -0.35 -6.98 9.95
CA THR A 272 -0.94 -8.02 9.08
C THR A 272 0.14 -8.74 8.27
N VAL A 273 1.41 -8.40 8.49
CA VAL A 273 2.55 -8.97 7.78
C VAL A 273 2.68 -10.49 7.98
N ASP A 274 2.22 -11.01 9.11
CA ASP A 274 2.17 -12.44 9.41
C ASP A 274 1.20 -13.19 8.49
N GLN A 275 0.14 -12.54 8.04
CA GLN A 275 -0.95 -13.10 7.22
C GLN A 275 -0.77 -12.85 5.72
N HIS A 276 -0.32 -11.64 5.34
CA HIS A 276 -0.29 -11.20 3.96
C HIS A 276 1.13 -11.12 3.38
N ALA A 277 2.17 -11.18 4.23
CA ALA A 277 3.55 -10.85 3.88
C ALA A 277 3.68 -9.41 3.35
N ASN A 278 4.74 -9.10 2.62
CA ASN A 278 4.94 -7.80 1.98
C ASN A 278 4.25 -7.78 0.61
N THR A 279 3.13 -7.10 0.50
CA THR A 279 2.38 -6.93 -0.75
C THR A 279 2.65 -5.59 -1.44
N SER A 280 3.83 -4.99 -1.19
CA SER A 280 4.27 -3.72 -1.80
C SER A 280 3.20 -2.61 -1.69
N ALA A 281 2.74 -2.01 -2.81
CA ALA A 281 1.75 -0.94 -2.81
C ALA A 281 0.38 -1.36 -2.20
N ALA A 282 0.03 -2.64 -2.23
CA ALA A 282 -1.22 -3.13 -1.66
C ALA A 282 -1.21 -3.21 -0.12
N SER A 283 -0.04 -3.17 0.52
CA SER A 283 0.08 -3.55 1.93
C SER A 283 -0.63 -2.60 2.90
N VAL A 284 -0.51 -1.29 2.69
CA VAL A 284 -1.20 -0.28 3.53
C VAL A 284 -2.72 -0.39 3.41
N PRO A 285 -3.32 -0.38 2.21
CA PRO A 285 -4.78 -0.46 2.10
C PRO A 285 -5.35 -1.83 2.49
N LEU A 286 -4.59 -2.95 2.33
CA LEU A 286 -4.96 -4.25 2.88
C LEU A 286 -5.01 -4.23 4.41
N ALA A 287 -3.97 -3.68 5.06
CA ALA A 287 -3.92 -3.58 6.51
C ALA A 287 -5.03 -2.65 7.06
N LEU A 288 -5.32 -1.56 6.35
CA LEU A 288 -6.43 -0.66 6.69
C LEU A 288 -7.77 -1.40 6.64
N ASP A 289 -8.06 -2.11 5.54
CA ASP A 289 -9.33 -2.83 5.38
C ASP A 289 -9.53 -3.88 6.48
N VAL A 290 -8.47 -4.63 6.85
CA VAL A 290 -8.53 -5.58 7.97
C VAL A 290 -8.89 -4.86 9.28
N ALA A 291 -8.20 -3.75 9.60
CA ALA A 291 -8.42 -3.05 10.87
C ALA A 291 -9.78 -2.32 10.95
N VAL A 292 -10.33 -1.92 9.81
CA VAL A 292 -11.69 -1.36 9.71
C VAL A 292 -12.73 -2.47 9.89
N ARG A 293 -12.57 -3.61 9.20
CA ARG A 293 -13.53 -4.72 9.25
C ARG A 293 -13.56 -5.42 10.60
N ASP A 294 -12.45 -5.53 11.31
CA ASP A 294 -12.42 -6.15 12.65
C ASP A 294 -12.80 -5.17 13.77
N GLY A 295 -13.09 -3.91 13.43
CA GLY A 295 -13.58 -2.89 14.34
C GLY A 295 -12.51 -2.23 15.21
N ARG A 296 -11.22 -2.45 14.94
CA ARG A 296 -10.13 -1.68 15.58
C ARG A 296 -10.24 -0.21 15.20
N ILE A 297 -10.21 0.09 13.91
CA ILE A 297 -10.35 1.47 13.39
C ILE A 297 -11.83 1.81 13.26
N LYS A 298 -12.23 2.95 13.83
CA LYS A 298 -13.62 3.42 13.90
C LYS A 298 -13.76 4.83 13.32
N PRO A 299 -14.99 5.25 12.94
CA PRO A 299 -15.25 6.63 12.58
C PRO A 299 -14.82 7.60 13.68
N GLY A 300 -14.06 8.62 13.28
CA GLY A 300 -13.49 9.63 14.17
C GLY A 300 -12.04 9.38 14.59
N ASP A 301 -11.52 8.15 14.49
CA ASP A 301 -10.13 7.84 14.84
C ASP A 301 -9.14 8.60 13.95
N LEU A 302 -8.05 9.05 14.54
CA LEU A 302 -6.88 9.59 13.83
C LEU A 302 -5.96 8.45 13.43
N VAL A 303 -5.85 8.24 12.12
CA VAL A 303 -5.07 7.16 11.52
C VAL A 303 -3.88 7.74 10.75
N MET A 304 -2.68 7.33 11.12
CA MET A 304 -1.45 7.65 10.44
C MET A 304 -1.04 6.51 9.52
N PHE A 305 -0.87 6.79 8.24
CA PHE A 305 -0.33 5.88 7.24
C PHE A 305 1.13 6.19 7.00
N GLU A 306 1.96 5.17 6.79
CA GLU A 306 3.35 5.35 6.39
C GLU A 306 3.82 4.25 5.45
N ALA A 307 4.73 4.57 4.55
CA ALA A 307 5.38 3.59 3.69
C ALA A 307 6.71 4.09 3.14
N MET A 308 7.62 3.15 2.86
CA MET A 308 8.85 3.38 2.10
C MET A 308 9.05 2.24 1.09
N GLY A 309 9.55 2.59 -0.09
CA GLY A 309 9.80 1.65 -1.17
C GLY A 309 11.06 1.95 -1.97
N GLY A 310 11.29 1.12 -2.99
CA GLY A 310 12.37 1.33 -3.95
C GLY A 310 12.33 2.73 -4.56
N GLY A 311 13.52 3.26 -4.82
CA GLY A 311 13.68 4.59 -5.39
C GLY A 311 14.86 5.36 -4.78
N PHE A 312 15.04 5.64 -3.46
CA PHE A 312 13.95 5.40 -2.50
C PHE A 312 12.84 6.40 -2.65
N THR A 313 11.64 5.96 -2.30
CA THR A 313 10.47 6.83 -2.13
C THR A 313 9.81 6.51 -0.80
N TRP A 314 9.32 7.52 -0.09
CA TRP A 314 8.62 7.31 1.18
C TRP A 314 7.60 8.42 1.43
N GLY A 315 6.74 8.19 2.39
CA GLY A 315 5.76 9.19 2.78
C GLY A 315 4.94 8.78 3.99
N ALA A 316 4.21 9.74 4.50
CA ALA A 316 3.19 9.57 5.51
C ALA A 316 1.96 10.41 5.20
N SER A 317 0.80 9.95 5.66
CA SER A 317 -0.46 10.67 5.53
C SER A 317 -1.28 10.49 6.80
N LEU A 318 -1.88 11.56 7.29
CA LEU A 318 -2.76 11.56 8.44
C LEU A 318 -4.19 11.80 7.98
N ALA A 319 -5.10 10.93 8.42
CA ALA A 319 -6.53 11.07 8.16
C ALA A 319 -7.35 10.90 9.43
N ARG A 320 -8.49 11.57 9.49
CA ARG A 320 -9.57 11.26 10.43
C ARG A 320 -10.60 10.41 9.70
N MET A 321 -10.90 9.23 10.25
CA MET A 321 -11.82 8.25 9.67
C MET A 321 -13.29 8.67 9.82
#